data_b73c5212c5f6c898fa132db7e597ef61
#
_entry.id   b73c5212c5f6c898fa132db7e597ef61
#
_cell.length_a   1.000
_cell.length_b   1.000
_cell.length_c   1.000
_cell.angle_alpha   90.00
_cell.angle_beta   90.00
_cell.angle_gamma   90.00
#
_symmetry.space_group_name_H-M   'P 1'
#
loop_
_entity.id
_entity.type
_entity.pdbx_description
1 polymer ?
#
loop_
_entity_poly.entity_id
_entity_poly.type
_entity_poly.pdbx_seq_one_letter_code
_entity_poly.pdbx_strand_id
1 'polypeptide(L)'
;MPQRLSCILIFHRNLYGGSSSKTETREPFVNRRQMITRTTKTLLAVAHDLLTWRRFDDHKQGPRYRGVYATYQEAEAALPKGRDHGFHEDVPDFFKKTQLGFNQSDYPVLLRLLQALKPGAAVFDFGGGLGQCFYSYQQFIEFPPGLTWTVCDVESFLEQGPKLAHERGVENLFFTSDRMKASGATAFITNGTLQYVEEDLSEILRRLPELPEHVLVNRVPMYKGKPYYTVQSSLHSFIPYKIMNTGELIERMSRIGYDAIDQWNLPRTLHVPLHYDHFVPHFRGIYFRYRKG
;
A
#
# COMPACT_ATOMS: atom_id res chain seq x y z
N MET A 1 32.61 10.30 -21.82
CA MET A 1 33.53 10.15 -20.68
C MET A 1 32.82 9.34 -19.59
N PRO A 2 33.40 8.24 -19.12
CA PRO A 2 32.72 7.24 -18.29
C PRO A 2 33.07 7.40 -16.81
N GLN A 3 32.16 7.06 -15.91
CA GLN A 3 32.45 6.77 -14.51
C GLN A 3 31.64 5.57 -14.05
N ARG A 4 32.31 4.50 -14.00
CA ARG A 4 32.83 3.63 -12.93
C ARG A 4 31.75 3.02 -12.02
N LEU A 5 31.41 1.80 -12.42
CA LEU A 5 30.89 0.73 -11.57
C LEU A 5 31.95 0.28 -10.55
N SER A 6 31.55 0.03 -9.33
CA SER A 6 32.30 -0.78 -8.36
C SER A 6 31.40 -1.85 -7.78
N CYS A 7 31.55 -3.05 -8.30
CA CYS A 7 31.08 -4.29 -7.69
C CYS A 7 32.02 -4.69 -6.57
N ILE A 8 31.50 -5.04 -5.39
CA ILE A 8 32.23 -5.80 -4.39
C ILE A 8 31.52 -7.13 -4.20
N LEU A 9 32.16 -8.16 -4.73
CA LEU A 9 31.91 -9.57 -4.47
C LEU A 9 32.59 -9.94 -3.13
N ILE A 10 31.87 -10.57 -2.22
CA ILE A 10 32.45 -11.25 -1.07
C ILE A 10 32.20 -12.76 -1.21
N PHE A 11 33.30 -13.48 -1.39
CA PHE A 11 33.39 -14.95 -1.44
C PHE A 11 33.28 -15.55 -0.04
N HIS A 12 32.46 -16.57 0.09
CA HIS A 12 32.51 -17.53 1.19
C HIS A 12 33.68 -18.51 1.00
N ARG A 13 34.43 -18.73 2.06
CA ARG A 13 35.29 -19.90 2.17
C ARG A 13 35.14 -20.55 3.56
N ASN A 14 34.54 -21.72 3.57
CA ASN A 14 34.60 -22.64 4.72
C ASN A 14 35.97 -23.33 4.77
N LEU A 15 36.57 -23.42 5.94
CA LEU A 15 37.51 -24.48 6.26
C LEU A 15 37.37 -24.89 7.73
N TYR A 16 37.23 -26.17 7.94
CA TYR A 16 37.20 -26.87 9.21
C TYR A 16 38.57 -26.86 9.91
N GLY A 17 38.56 -26.82 11.25
CA GLY A 17 39.72 -27.12 12.08
C GLY A 17 39.37 -26.93 13.55
N GLY A 18 39.12 -28.03 14.28
CA GLY A 18 38.83 -28.01 15.70
C GLY A 18 40.06 -27.83 16.56
N SER A 19 39.92 -27.11 17.66
CA SER A 19 40.75 -27.26 18.87
C SER A 19 40.00 -26.64 20.07
N SER A 20 39.88 -27.43 21.11
CA SER A 20 39.32 -27.12 22.42
C SER A 20 40.17 -26.07 23.13
N SER A 21 39.55 -24.93 23.55
CA SER A 21 40.08 -24.10 24.61
C SER A 21 38.95 -23.26 25.26
N LYS A 22 39.02 -23.20 26.58
CA LYS A 22 38.13 -22.57 27.53
C LYS A 22 37.71 -21.16 27.08
N THR A 23 36.41 -20.94 26.91
CA THR A 23 35.83 -19.64 26.63
C THR A 23 35.62 -18.87 27.92
N GLU A 24 36.50 -17.93 28.22
CA GLU A 24 36.20 -16.76 29.04
C GLU A 24 35.26 -15.88 28.24
N THR A 25 34.04 -15.68 28.72
CA THR A 25 33.07 -14.73 28.19
C THR A 25 33.54 -13.29 28.49
N ARG A 26 34.32 -12.72 27.56
CA ARG A 26 34.59 -11.28 27.58
C ARG A 26 33.37 -10.59 26.95
N GLU A 27 32.66 -9.80 27.75
CA GLU A 27 31.69 -8.83 27.23
C GLU A 27 32.36 -7.93 26.16
N PRO A 28 31.72 -7.67 25.01
CA PRO A 28 32.33 -6.84 23.98
C PRO A 28 32.51 -5.41 24.50
N PHE A 29 33.78 -4.98 24.62
CA PHE A 29 34.13 -3.59 24.89
C PHE A 29 33.52 -2.68 23.80
N VAL A 30 32.35 -2.06 24.08
CA VAL A 30 31.75 -1.08 23.21
C VAL A 30 32.65 0.16 23.23
N ASN A 31 33.29 0.45 22.10
CA ASN A 31 34.20 1.56 21.96
C ASN A 31 33.47 2.89 22.24
N ARG A 32 34.02 3.72 23.16
CA ARG A 32 33.44 4.98 23.61
C ARG A 32 33.05 5.90 22.44
N ARG A 33 33.79 5.88 21.33
CA ARG A 33 33.46 6.61 20.09
C ARG A 33 32.20 6.07 19.42
N GLN A 34 31.97 4.75 19.40
CA GLN A 34 30.77 4.14 18.83
C GLN A 34 29.53 4.45 19.70
N MET A 35 29.70 4.51 21.01
CA MET A 35 28.63 4.89 21.94
C MET A 35 28.21 6.36 21.77
N ILE A 36 29.17 7.30 21.69
CA ILE A 36 28.89 8.72 21.44
C ILE A 36 28.21 8.90 20.09
N THR A 37 28.64 8.21 19.03
CA THR A 37 28.03 8.30 17.70
C THR A 37 26.59 7.73 17.68
N ARG A 38 26.32 6.67 18.44
CA ARG A 38 24.96 6.11 18.60
C ARG A 38 24.05 7.09 19.33
N THR A 39 24.50 7.63 20.46
CA THR A 39 23.73 8.59 21.27
C THR A 39 23.40 9.86 20.49
N THR A 40 24.37 10.41 19.76
CA THR A 40 24.16 11.61 18.93
C THR A 40 23.17 11.36 17.80
N LYS A 41 23.25 10.19 17.12
CA LYS A 41 22.27 9.81 16.08
C LYS A 41 20.87 9.66 16.65
N THR A 42 20.74 9.08 17.85
CA THR A 42 19.44 8.93 18.51
C THR A 42 18.84 10.28 18.88
N LEU A 43 19.63 11.20 19.45
CA LEU A 43 19.18 12.56 19.79
C LEU A 43 18.75 13.35 18.55
N LEU A 44 19.50 13.26 17.45
CA LEU A 44 19.13 13.89 16.18
C LEU A 44 17.83 13.30 15.59
N ALA A 45 17.63 11.98 15.69
CA ALA A 45 16.39 11.35 15.26
C ALA A 45 15.19 11.82 16.08
N VAL A 46 15.32 11.89 17.40
CA VAL A 46 14.25 12.42 18.28
C VAL A 46 13.96 13.88 17.99
N ALA A 47 14.99 14.71 17.80
CA ALA A 47 14.80 16.13 17.45
C ALA A 47 14.10 16.28 16.10
N HIS A 48 14.47 15.49 15.10
CA HIS A 48 13.78 15.44 13.81
C HIS A 48 12.32 15.04 13.95
N ASP A 49 12.03 14.02 14.75
CA ASP A 49 10.67 13.53 14.99
C ASP A 49 9.80 14.59 15.67
N LEU A 50 10.35 15.30 16.68
CA LEU A 50 9.64 16.41 17.33
C LEU A 50 9.34 17.55 16.36
N LEU A 51 10.27 17.88 15.46
CA LEU A 51 10.05 18.89 14.42
C LEU A 51 8.99 18.42 13.42
N THR A 52 9.03 17.16 12.98
CA THR A 52 8.05 16.57 12.08
C THR A 52 6.67 16.53 12.74
N TRP A 53 6.60 16.16 14.01
CA TRP A 53 5.37 16.15 14.78
C TRP A 53 4.75 17.55 14.92
N ARG A 54 5.57 18.59 15.17
CA ARG A 54 5.13 20.00 15.24
C ARG A 54 4.66 20.54 13.88
N ARG A 55 5.27 20.07 12.79
CA ARG A 55 4.93 20.48 11.42
C ARG A 55 3.93 19.55 10.75
N PHE A 56 3.19 18.76 11.51
CA PHE A 56 2.21 17.81 10.99
C PHE A 56 1.17 18.50 10.09
N ASP A 57 0.79 19.74 10.42
CA ASP A 57 -0.19 20.54 9.69
C ASP A 57 0.38 21.24 8.43
N ASP A 58 1.69 21.10 8.16
CA ASP A 58 2.32 21.67 6.97
C ASP A 58 2.27 20.67 5.80
N HIS A 59 1.28 20.81 4.93
CA HIS A 59 1.02 19.93 3.79
C HIS A 59 2.05 20.01 2.65
N LYS A 60 2.99 20.99 2.68
CA LYS A 60 3.91 21.24 1.56
C LYS A 60 4.99 20.18 1.35
N GLN A 61 5.19 19.29 2.31
CA GLN A 61 6.31 18.32 2.29
C GLN A 61 5.87 16.85 2.15
N GLY A 62 4.70 16.59 1.60
CA GLY A 62 4.17 15.26 1.40
C GLY A 62 3.49 14.65 2.65
N PRO A 63 3.04 13.40 2.58
CA PRO A 63 2.26 12.79 3.64
C PRO A 63 3.10 12.58 4.91
N ARG A 64 2.55 12.98 6.05
CA ARG A 64 3.09 12.77 7.38
C ARG A 64 2.11 12.00 8.22
N TYR A 65 2.61 11.37 9.28
CA TYR A 65 1.81 10.53 10.17
C TYR A 65 1.94 11.00 11.61
N ARG A 66 0.86 10.92 12.40
CA ARG A 66 0.85 11.30 13.80
C ARG A 66 -0.05 10.40 14.64
N GLY A 67 0.52 9.93 15.75
CA GLY A 67 -0.17 9.09 16.73
C GLY A 67 -0.33 7.63 16.30
N VAL A 68 -0.53 6.77 17.28
CA VAL A 68 -0.85 5.35 17.12
C VAL A 68 -2.12 5.08 17.91
N TYR A 69 -3.12 4.56 17.24
CA TYR A 69 -4.48 4.35 17.76
C TYR A 69 -4.89 2.90 17.56
N ALA A 70 -5.66 2.35 18.50
CA ALA A 70 -6.11 0.97 18.43
C ALA A 70 -7.30 0.78 17.46
N THR A 71 -8.11 1.83 17.27
CA THR A 71 -9.33 1.79 16.46
C THR A 71 -9.38 2.94 15.45
N TYR A 72 -10.25 2.77 14.46
CA TYR A 72 -10.52 3.82 13.47
C TYR A 72 -11.12 5.06 14.16
N GLN A 73 -12.07 4.86 15.07
CA GLN A 73 -12.78 5.92 15.80
C GLN A 73 -11.82 6.74 16.67
N GLU A 74 -10.83 6.10 17.30
CA GLU A 74 -9.78 6.82 18.05
C GLU A 74 -8.95 7.70 17.13
N ALA A 75 -8.55 7.19 15.94
CA ALA A 75 -7.81 7.96 14.96
C ALA A 75 -8.66 9.11 14.39
N GLU A 76 -9.94 8.87 14.12
CA GLU A 76 -10.89 9.87 13.65
C GLU A 76 -11.10 10.99 14.68
N ALA A 77 -11.26 10.63 15.95
CA ALA A 77 -11.39 11.60 17.05
C ALA A 77 -10.12 12.45 17.25
N ALA A 78 -8.95 11.96 16.80
CA ALA A 78 -7.66 12.64 16.86
C ALA A 78 -7.38 13.55 15.66
N LEU A 79 -8.30 13.65 14.69
CA LEU A 79 -8.17 14.55 13.55
C LEU A 79 -8.12 16.02 14.02
N PRO A 80 -7.29 16.88 13.39
CA PRO A 80 -7.19 18.29 13.74
C PRO A 80 -8.52 19.03 13.56
N LYS A 81 -9.03 19.66 14.60
CA LYS A 81 -10.29 20.43 14.56
C LYS A 81 -10.18 21.65 13.65
N GLY A 82 -11.25 21.94 12.90
CA GLY A 82 -11.31 23.10 12.00
C GLY A 82 -10.43 22.97 10.76
N ARG A 83 -10.09 21.73 10.39
CA ARG A 83 -9.37 21.38 9.17
C ARG A 83 -10.24 20.44 8.32
N ASP A 84 -9.91 20.36 7.05
CA ASP A 84 -10.60 19.48 6.12
C ASP A 84 -10.21 18.01 6.37
N HIS A 85 -11.18 17.13 6.30
CA HIS A 85 -11.04 15.70 6.52
C HIS A 85 -11.50 14.91 5.30
N GLY A 86 -10.83 13.78 5.01
CA GLY A 86 -11.21 12.90 3.91
C GLY A 86 -10.67 13.33 2.54
N PHE A 87 -11.33 12.86 1.49
CA PHE A 87 -11.02 13.22 0.11
C PHE A 87 -11.92 14.37 -0.35
N HIS A 88 -11.30 15.46 -0.81
CA HIS A 88 -11.98 16.68 -1.28
C HIS A 88 -12.21 16.70 -2.78
N GLU A 89 -13.02 17.65 -3.24
CA GLU A 89 -13.38 17.84 -4.65
C GLU A 89 -12.18 18.12 -5.57
N ASP A 90 -11.10 18.73 -5.07
CA ASP A 90 -9.87 19.05 -5.83
C ASP A 90 -8.90 17.85 -5.96
N VAL A 91 -9.12 16.77 -5.21
CA VAL A 91 -8.28 15.58 -5.29
C VAL A 91 -8.26 14.96 -6.69
N PRO A 92 -9.40 14.83 -7.41
CA PRO A 92 -9.40 14.36 -8.77
C PRO A 92 -8.57 15.21 -9.74
N ASP A 93 -8.56 16.53 -9.60
CA ASP A 93 -7.77 17.43 -10.45
C ASP A 93 -6.26 17.25 -10.21
N PHE A 94 -5.85 16.99 -8.99
CA PHE A 94 -4.49 16.58 -8.69
C PHE A 94 -4.13 15.27 -9.39
N PHE A 95 -5.01 14.27 -9.36
CA PHE A 95 -4.79 12.98 -10.03
C PHE A 95 -4.75 13.12 -11.55
N LYS A 96 -5.56 13.98 -12.17
CA LYS A 96 -5.48 14.29 -13.61
C LYS A 96 -4.09 14.80 -14.01
N LYS A 97 -3.51 15.68 -13.20
CA LYS A 97 -2.23 16.33 -13.50
C LYS A 97 -1.00 15.46 -13.24
N THR A 98 -1.07 14.57 -12.27
CA THR A 98 0.13 13.92 -11.72
C THR A 98 0.27 12.43 -12.01
N GLN A 99 -0.79 11.70 -12.36
CA GLN A 99 -0.72 10.25 -12.23
C GLN A 99 -1.46 9.41 -13.29
N LEU A 100 -1.01 9.48 -14.50
CA LEU A 100 -1.20 8.35 -15.42
C LEU A 100 0.09 7.52 -15.56
N GLY A 101 0.97 7.61 -14.57
CA GLY A 101 2.27 6.94 -14.57
C GLY A 101 2.20 5.54 -14.00
N PHE A 102 2.78 4.60 -14.73
CA PHE A 102 3.04 3.24 -14.28
C PHE A 102 4.16 3.24 -13.22
N ASN A 103 3.94 2.55 -12.11
CA ASN A 103 4.92 2.45 -11.04
C ASN A 103 5.59 1.06 -11.05
N GLN A 104 6.82 0.98 -10.59
CA GLN A 104 7.53 -0.30 -10.46
C GLN A 104 6.73 -1.35 -9.66
N SER A 105 5.93 -0.91 -8.68
CA SER A 105 5.07 -1.76 -7.89
C SER A 105 3.89 -2.37 -8.65
N ASP A 106 3.59 -1.90 -9.85
CA ASP A 106 2.48 -2.38 -10.67
C ASP A 106 2.87 -3.60 -11.53
N TYR A 107 4.17 -3.84 -11.75
CA TYR A 107 4.62 -5.01 -12.52
C TYR A 107 4.07 -6.36 -12.01
N PRO A 108 4.11 -6.67 -10.70
CA PRO A 108 3.51 -7.91 -10.21
C PRO A 108 2.00 -7.97 -10.43
N VAL A 109 1.29 -6.84 -10.25
CA VAL A 109 -0.16 -6.75 -10.50
C VAL A 109 -0.44 -7.02 -11.96
N LEU A 110 0.28 -6.36 -12.86
CA LEU A 110 0.13 -6.51 -14.30
C LEU A 110 0.41 -7.95 -14.75
N LEU A 111 1.47 -8.58 -14.23
CA LEU A 111 1.79 -9.99 -14.51
C LEU A 111 0.63 -10.93 -14.15
N ARG A 112 0.01 -10.71 -12.98
CA ARG A 112 -1.10 -11.54 -12.51
C ARG A 112 -2.39 -11.27 -13.28
N LEU A 113 -2.64 -10.01 -13.65
CA LEU A 113 -3.76 -9.67 -14.53
C LEU A 113 -3.62 -10.31 -15.90
N LEU A 114 -2.43 -10.29 -16.52
CA LEU A 114 -2.18 -10.97 -17.80
C LEU A 114 -2.54 -12.46 -17.77
N GLN A 115 -2.31 -13.13 -16.63
CA GLN A 115 -2.67 -14.54 -16.45
C GLN A 115 -4.18 -14.76 -16.24
N ALA A 116 -4.88 -13.77 -15.69
CA ALA A 116 -6.29 -13.84 -15.34
C ALA A 116 -7.21 -13.39 -16.48
N LEU A 117 -6.80 -12.37 -17.24
CA LEU A 117 -7.64 -11.73 -18.24
C LEU A 117 -7.82 -12.61 -19.48
N LYS A 118 -9.09 -12.85 -19.83
CA LYS A 118 -9.54 -13.57 -21.03
C LYS A 118 -10.61 -12.72 -21.73
N PRO A 119 -11.00 -13.06 -22.98
CA PRO A 119 -12.12 -12.41 -23.63
C PRO A 119 -13.37 -12.39 -22.74
N GLY A 120 -14.00 -11.22 -22.60
CA GLY A 120 -15.15 -11.01 -21.72
C GLY A 120 -14.83 -10.87 -20.22
N ALA A 121 -13.57 -10.77 -19.84
CA ALA A 121 -13.19 -10.58 -18.43
C ALA A 121 -13.74 -9.28 -17.85
N ALA A 122 -14.13 -9.33 -16.57
CA ALA A 122 -14.55 -8.17 -15.79
C ALA A 122 -13.51 -7.85 -14.69
N VAL A 123 -13.00 -6.63 -14.66
CA VAL A 123 -12.12 -6.12 -13.61
C VAL A 123 -12.89 -5.15 -12.74
N PHE A 124 -12.83 -5.34 -11.43
CA PHE A 124 -13.35 -4.40 -10.45
C PHE A 124 -12.19 -3.74 -9.71
N ASP A 125 -12.07 -2.41 -9.83
CA ASP A 125 -10.97 -1.60 -9.31
C ASP A 125 -11.45 -0.78 -8.11
N PHE A 126 -11.21 -1.30 -6.90
CA PHE A 126 -11.66 -0.71 -5.66
C PHE A 126 -10.71 0.39 -5.19
N GLY A 127 -11.20 1.64 -5.20
CA GLY A 127 -10.42 2.85 -4.98
C GLY A 127 -9.55 3.19 -6.18
N GLY A 128 -10.04 2.95 -7.39
CA GLY A 128 -9.32 3.16 -8.64
C GLY A 128 -9.26 4.62 -9.12
N GLY A 129 -9.85 5.55 -8.36
CA GLY A 129 -9.85 6.98 -8.64
C GLY A 129 -10.47 7.30 -10.00
N LEU A 130 -9.72 7.96 -10.87
CA LEU A 130 -10.14 8.29 -12.25
C LEU A 130 -9.87 7.15 -13.26
N GLY A 131 -9.56 5.93 -12.80
CA GLY A 131 -9.16 4.81 -13.65
C GLY A 131 -7.65 4.72 -13.88
N GLN A 132 -6.84 5.13 -12.90
CA GLN A 132 -5.38 5.16 -13.03
C GLN A 132 -4.78 3.82 -13.45
N CYS A 133 -5.24 2.71 -12.86
CA CYS A 133 -4.76 1.38 -13.23
C CYS A 133 -5.15 1.02 -14.67
N PHE A 134 -6.38 1.32 -15.08
CA PHE A 134 -6.83 1.11 -16.45
C PHE A 134 -5.94 1.84 -17.46
N TYR A 135 -5.77 3.17 -17.30
CA TYR A 135 -4.98 3.97 -18.25
C TYR A 135 -3.49 3.64 -18.24
N SER A 136 -2.92 3.29 -17.09
CA SER A 136 -1.51 2.93 -17.04
C SER A 136 -1.26 1.53 -17.60
N TYR A 137 -2.12 0.56 -17.33
CA TYR A 137 -1.89 -0.83 -17.72
C TYR A 137 -2.10 -1.06 -19.22
N GLN A 138 -3.06 -0.38 -19.85
CA GLN A 138 -3.28 -0.46 -21.30
C GLN A 138 -2.07 0.01 -22.13
N GLN A 139 -1.12 0.72 -21.52
CA GLN A 139 0.13 1.11 -22.20
C GLN A 139 1.12 -0.06 -22.32
N PHE A 140 0.95 -1.11 -21.54
CA PHE A 140 1.88 -2.24 -21.45
C PHE A 140 1.26 -3.55 -21.91
N ILE A 141 -0.06 -3.67 -21.83
CA ILE A 141 -0.78 -4.88 -22.25
C ILE A 141 -1.98 -4.50 -23.12
N GLU A 142 -2.26 -5.33 -24.10
CA GLU A 142 -3.51 -5.29 -24.86
C GLU A 142 -4.61 -5.94 -24.02
N PHE A 143 -5.70 -5.20 -23.79
CA PHE A 143 -6.86 -5.74 -23.10
C PHE A 143 -7.64 -6.68 -24.02
N PRO A 144 -8.07 -7.86 -23.54
CA PRO A 144 -8.77 -8.80 -24.38
C PRO A 144 -10.15 -8.26 -24.83
N PRO A 145 -10.65 -8.75 -25.98
CA PRO A 145 -11.97 -8.31 -26.47
C PRO A 145 -13.09 -8.52 -25.46
N GLY A 146 -13.98 -7.54 -25.32
CA GLY A 146 -15.10 -7.58 -24.40
C GLY A 146 -14.73 -7.39 -22.93
N LEU A 147 -13.48 -7.01 -22.60
CA LEU A 147 -13.11 -6.66 -21.24
C LEU A 147 -13.90 -5.45 -20.77
N THR A 148 -14.43 -5.53 -19.56
CA THR A 148 -15.02 -4.41 -18.83
C THR A 148 -14.17 -4.06 -17.59
N TRP A 149 -14.00 -2.77 -17.31
CA TRP A 149 -13.29 -2.29 -16.13
C TRP A 149 -14.18 -1.36 -15.35
N THR A 150 -14.49 -1.70 -14.11
CA THR A 150 -15.36 -0.91 -13.24
C THR A 150 -14.58 -0.36 -12.07
N VAL A 151 -14.44 0.95 -11.99
CA VAL A 151 -13.86 1.67 -10.85
C VAL A 151 -14.94 1.90 -9.81
N CYS A 152 -14.66 1.51 -8.57
CA CYS A 152 -15.51 1.83 -7.42
C CYS A 152 -14.78 2.83 -6.52
N ASP A 153 -15.33 4.03 -6.37
CA ASP A 153 -14.70 5.07 -5.57
C ASP A 153 -15.74 6.01 -4.92
N VAL A 154 -15.26 7.05 -4.22
CA VAL A 154 -16.09 8.12 -3.63
C VAL A 154 -16.64 9.06 -4.69
N GLU A 155 -17.70 9.82 -4.34
CA GLU A 155 -18.51 10.62 -5.28
C GLU A 155 -17.68 11.58 -6.14
N SER A 156 -16.68 12.25 -5.57
CA SER A 156 -15.84 13.21 -6.31
C SER A 156 -15.12 12.59 -7.53
N PHE A 157 -14.77 11.31 -7.47
CA PHE A 157 -14.18 10.58 -8.60
C PHE A 157 -15.26 10.10 -9.58
N LEU A 158 -16.47 9.77 -9.08
CA LEU A 158 -17.57 9.31 -9.92
C LEU A 158 -18.10 10.42 -10.83
N GLU A 159 -18.00 11.66 -10.43
CA GLU A 159 -18.37 12.81 -11.27
C GLU A 159 -17.34 13.07 -12.39
N GLN A 160 -16.07 12.91 -12.11
CA GLN A 160 -14.99 13.28 -13.03
C GLN A 160 -14.48 12.11 -13.88
N GLY A 161 -14.53 10.89 -13.36
CA GLY A 161 -14.06 9.69 -14.05
C GLY A 161 -14.77 9.45 -15.40
N PRO A 162 -16.12 9.44 -15.45
CA PRO A 162 -16.85 9.26 -16.70
C PRO A 162 -16.57 10.36 -17.73
N LYS A 163 -16.39 11.62 -17.28
CA LYS A 163 -16.04 12.74 -18.17
C LYS A 163 -14.68 12.50 -18.82
N LEU A 164 -13.70 12.09 -18.03
CA LEU A 164 -12.36 11.78 -18.53
C LEU A 164 -12.38 10.57 -19.49
N ALA A 165 -13.16 9.53 -19.20
CA ALA A 165 -13.32 8.38 -20.07
C ALA A 165 -13.92 8.79 -21.43
N HIS A 166 -14.97 9.61 -21.40
CA HIS A 166 -15.59 10.16 -22.61
C HIS A 166 -14.60 11.03 -23.42
N GLU A 167 -13.89 11.95 -22.77
CA GLU A 167 -12.87 12.80 -23.41
C GLU A 167 -11.76 11.99 -24.11
N ARG A 168 -11.47 10.77 -23.59
CA ARG A 168 -10.45 9.86 -24.15
C ARG A 168 -11.00 8.80 -25.11
N GLY A 169 -12.31 8.83 -25.38
CA GLY A 169 -12.97 7.85 -26.26
C GLY A 169 -12.94 6.43 -25.71
N VAL A 170 -12.97 6.26 -24.38
CA VAL A 170 -12.94 4.96 -23.70
C VAL A 170 -14.36 4.51 -23.39
N GLU A 171 -14.78 3.36 -23.91
CA GLU A 171 -16.15 2.84 -23.78
C GLU A 171 -16.27 1.70 -22.76
N ASN A 172 -15.17 1.05 -22.38
CA ASN A 172 -15.17 -0.12 -21.51
C ASN A 172 -14.68 0.16 -20.08
N LEU A 173 -14.63 1.44 -19.68
CA LEU A 173 -14.32 1.92 -18.33
C LEU A 173 -15.56 2.53 -17.68
N PHE A 174 -16.01 1.92 -16.59
CA PHE A 174 -17.21 2.28 -15.86
C PHE A 174 -16.88 2.77 -14.45
N PHE A 175 -17.82 3.51 -13.83
CA PHE A 175 -17.65 4.07 -12.50
C PHE A 175 -18.88 3.81 -11.64
N THR A 176 -18.70 3.50 -10.35
CA THR A 176 -19.78 3.20 -9.42
C THR A 176 -19.38 3.46 -7.97
N SER A 177 -20.34 3.77 -7.10
CA SER A 177 -20.16 3.69 -5.63
C SER A 177 -20.61 2.34 -5.07
N ASP A 178 -21.27 1.51 -5.88
CA ASP A 178 -21.83 0.23 -5.46
C ASP A 178 -20.77 -0.89 -5.46
N ARG A 179 -20.34 -1.28 -4.28
CA ARG A 179 -19.38 -2.38 -4.08
C ARG A 179 -19.90 -3.74 -4.52
N MET A 180 -21.24 -3.90 -4.61
CA MET A 180 -21.86 -5.15 -5.02
C MET A 180 -21.60 -5.47 -6.52
N LYS A 181 -21.22 -4.49 -7.31
CA LYS A 181 -20.77 -4.64 -8.69
C LYS A 181 -19.46 -5.46 -8.83
N ALA A 182 -18.78 -5.74 -7.73
CA ALA A 182 -17.64 -6.68 -7.70
C ALA A 182 -18.07 -8.15 -7.80
N SER A 183 -19.36 -8.46 -7.64
CA SER A 183 -19.87 -9.83 -7.68
C SER A 183 -19.58 -10.48 -9.03
N GLY A 184 -18.95 -11.65 -9.01
CA GLY A 184 -18.59 -12.42 -10.21
C GLY A 184 -17.49 -11.78 -11.07
N ALA A 185 -16.83 -10.73 -10.61
CA ALA A 185 -15.70 -10.15 -11.34
C ALA A 185 -14.58 -11.19 -11.52
N THR A 186 -13.95 -11.20 -12.69
CA THR A 186 -12.75 -12.02 -12.95
C THR A 186 -11.63 -11.63 -12.00
N ALA A 187 -11.40 -10.32 -11.84
CA ALA A 187 -10.38 -9.81 -10.95
C ALA A 187 -10.90 -8.62 -10.14
N PHE A 188 -10.65 -8.65 -8.83
CA PHE A 188 -10.80 -7.53 -7.91
C PHE A 188 -9.40 -6.96 -7.64
N ILE A 189 -9.16 -5.72 -7.97
CA ILE A 189 -7.91 -5.04 -7.68
C ILE A 189 -8.14 -3.90 -6.67
N THR A 190 -7.15 -3.66 -5.81
CA THR A 190 -7.13 -2.53 -4.90
C THR A 190 -5.69 -2.04 -4.73
N ASN A 191 -5.44 -0.82 -5.16
CA ASN A 191 -4.09 -0.29 -5.30
C ASN A 191 -3.89 0.96 -4.45
N GLY A 192 -3.45 0.77 -3.21
CA GLY A 192 -3.21 1.88 -2.28
C GLY A 192 -4.48 2.46 -1.66
N THR A 193 -5.53 1.66 -1.48
CA THR A 193 -6.84 2.08 -0.99
C THR A 193 -7.18 1.54 0.40
N LEU A 194 -6.84 0.28 0.69
CA LEU A 194 -7.29 -0.40 1.90
C LEU A 194 -6.89 0.29 3.21
N GLN A 195 -5.82 1.07 3.19
CA GLN A 195 -5.41 1.86 4.36
C GLN A 195 -6.35 3.02 4.71
N TYR A 196 -7.24 3.40 3.79
CA TYR A 196 -8.25 4.45 3.99
C TYR A 196 -9.64 3.90 4.30
N VAL A 197 -9.79 2.59 4.28
CA VAL A 197 -11.08 1.91 4.49
C VAL A 197 -11.09 1.27 5.86
N GLU A 198 -12.07 1.62 6.69
CA GLU A 198 -12.22 1.03 8.03
C GLU A 198 -12.48 -0.47 7.94
N GLU A 199 -13.39 -0.87 7.07
CA GLU A 199 -13.82 -2.25 6.88
C GLU A 199 -12.68 -3.13 6.34
N ASP A 200 -12.65 -4.41 6.76
CA ASP A 200 -11.67 -5.35 6.26
C ASP A 200 -12.04 -5.90 4.87
N LEU A 201 -11.02 -6.13 4.03
CA LEU A 201 -11.24 -6.66 2.68
C LEU A 201 -12.05 -7.96 2.66
N SER A 202 -11.78 -8.88 3.61
CA SER A 202 -12.53 -10.12 3.71
C SER A 202 -14.02 -9.91 4.00
N GLU A 203 -14.36 -8.89 4.78
CA GLU A 203 -15.76 -8.54 5.07
C GLU A 203 -16.46 -7.94 3.84
N ILE A 204 -15.74 -7.07 3.11
CA ILE A 204 -16.24 -6.51 1.84
C ILE A 204 -16.55 -7.63 0.85
N LEU A 205 -15.62 -8.56 0.66
CA LEU A 205 -15.78 -9.66 -0.29
C LEU A 205 -16.85 -10.66 0.15
N ARG A 206 -16.96 -10.99 1.43
CA ARG A 206 -17.92 -11.95 1.97
C ARG A 206 -19.39 -11.56 1.72
N ARG A 207 -19.69 -10.29 1.50
CA ARG A 207 -21.04 -9.81 1.18
C ARG A 207 -21.44 -10.03 -0.28
N LEU A 208 -20.46 -10.32 -1.15
CA LEU A 208 -20.74 -10.53 -2.56
C LEU A 208 -21.45 -11.87 -2.76
N PRO A 209 -22.51 -11.93 -3.59
CA PRO A 209 -23.15 -13.18 -3.96
C PRO A 209 -22.21 -14.20 -4.62
N GLU A 210 -21.28 -13.70 -5.44
CA GLU A 210 -20.25 -14.49 -6.09
C GLU A 210 -18.89 -13.81 -5.90
N LEU A 211 -17.92 -14.59 -5.38
CA LEU A 211 -16.59 -14.09 -5.07
C LEU A 211 -15.73 -13.95 -6.33
N PRO A 212 -14.97 -12.84 -6.51
CA PRO A 212 -14.01 -12.71 -7.59
C PRO A 212 -12.97 -13.85 -7.59
N GLU A 213 -12.63 -14.39 -8.77
CA GLU A 213 -11.63 -15.46 -8.83
C GLU A 213 -10.24 -14.99 -8.40
N HIS A 214 -9.87 -13.78 -8.77
CA HIS A 214 -8.56 -13.18 -8.52
C HIS A 214 -8.71 -11.91 -7.68
N VAL A 215 -7.95 -11.81 -6.59
CA VAL A 215 -7.89 -10.59 -5.77
C VAL A 215 -6.45 -10.10 -5.68
N LEU A 216 -6.21 -8.87 -6.12
CA LEU A 216 -4.90 -8.25 -6.14
C LEU A 216 -4.88 -7.03 -5.22
N VAL A 217 -4.14 -7.16 -4.14
CA VAL A 217 -3.88 -6.08 -3.18
C VAL A 217 -2.52 -5.50 -3.47
N ASN A 218 -2.39 -4.18 -3.61
CA ASN A 218 -1.10 -3.53 -3.86
C ASN A 218 -0.96 -2.23 -3.06
N ARG A 219 0.27 -1.83 -2.79
CA ARG A 219 0.66 -0.56 -2.11
C ARG A 219 0.03 -0.37 -0.74
N VAL A 220 -0.02 -1.42 0.06
CA VAL A 220 -0.60 -1.36 1.40
C VAL A 220 0.49 -1.39 2.47
N PRO A 221 0.45 -0.49 3.49
CA PRO A 221 1.36 -0.53 4.62
C PRO A 221 1.04 -1.75 5.47
N MET A 222 1.99 -2.68 5.53
CA MET A 222 1.84 -3.90 6.30
C MET A 222 2.94 -4.04 7.34
N TYR A 223 2.56 -4.47 8.52
CA TYR A 223 3.36 -4.53 9.72
C TYR A 223 3.28 -5.94 10.33
N LYS A 224 4.28 -6.35 11.08
CA LYS A 224 4.32 -7.68 11.70
C LYS A 224 3.62 -7.74 13.07
N GLY A 225 3.48 -6.61 13.72
CA GLY A 225 2.83 -6.50 15.02
C GLY A 225 1.31 -6.37 14.92
N LYS A 226 0.66 -6.05 16.03
CA LYS A 226 -0.78 -5.80 16.08
C LYS A 226 -1.16 -4.66 15.13
N PRO A 227 -2.20 -4.79 14.30
CA PRO A 227 -2.68 -3.70 13.45
C PRO A 227 -2.98 -2.45 14.25
N TYR A 228 -2.79 -1.28 13.66
CA TYR A 228 -3.06 -0.01 14.30
C TYR A 228 -3.50 1.04 13.28
N TYR A 229 -4.00 2.16 13.78
CA TYR A 229 -4.34 3.32 12.98
C TYR A 229 -3.41 4.48 13.33
N THR A 230 -3.22 5.38 12.37
CA THR A 230 -2.54 6.67 12.55
C THR A 230 -3.34 7.74 11.83
N VAL A 231 -3.07 9.01 12.10
CA VAL A 231 -3.60 10.10 11.28
C VAL A 231 -2.57 10.46 10.23
N GLN A 232 -2.98 10.42 8.96
CA GLN A 232 -2.18 10.92 7.85
C GLN A 232 -2.55 12.38 7.54
N SER A 233 -1.55 13.25 7.43
CA SER A 233 -1.67 14.55 6.76
C SER A 233 -1.40 14.32 5.28
N SER A 234 -2.43 14.46 4.45
CA SER A 234 -2.33 14.32 2.99
C SER A 234 -2.59 15.67 2.36
N LEU A 235 -2.04 15.93 1.19
CA LEU A 235 -2.02 17.18 0.39
C LEU A 235 -2.88 18.36 0.92
N HIS A 236 -4.16 18.15 1.23
CA HIS A 236 -5.09 19.19 1.67
C HIS A 236 -5.98 18.78 2.84
N SER A 237 -5.84 17.54 3.35
CA SER A 237 -6.74 16.98 4.35
C SER A 237 -6.05 16.06 5.33
N PHE A 238 -6.78 15.71 6.38
CA PHE A 238 -6.37 14.73 7.37
C PHE A 238 -7.29 13.51 7.29
N ILE A 239 -6.69 12.31 7.33
CA ILE A 239 -7.43 11.07 7.12
C ILE A 239 -6.93 10.02 8.12
N PRO A 240 -7.82 9.24 8.78
CA PRO A 240 -7.44 8.02 9.48
C PRO A 240 -6.76 7.05 8.50
N TYR A 241 -5.69 6.43 8.93
CA TYR A 241 -4.84 5.60 8.08
C TYR A 241 -4.53 4.27 8.77
N LYS A 242 -4.99 3.17 8.19
CA LYS A 242 -4.84 1.82 8.74
C LYS A 242 -3.49 1.21 8.37
N ILE A 243 -2.80 0.65 9.34
CA ILE A 243 -1.65 -0.22 9.14
C ILE A 243 -2.08 -1.65 9.46
N MET A 244 -2.03 -2.52 8.46
CA MET A 244 -2.53 -3.89 8.56
C MET A 244 -1.44 -4.87 8.98
N ASN A 245 -1.85 -6.02 9.53
CA ASN A 245 -0.98 -7.16 9.74
C ASN A 245 -1.08 -8.12 8.54
N THR A 246 0.08 -8.51 7.99
CA THR A 246 0.12 -9.41 6.81
C THR A 246 -0.48 -10.77 7.10
N GLY A 247 -0.15 -11.36 8.26
CA GLY A 247 -0.63 -12.69 8.66
C GLY A 247 -2.14 -12.70 8.87
N GLU A 248 -2.68 -11.68 9.56
CA GLU A 248 -4.12 -11.56 9.79
C GLU A 248 -4.90 -11.37 8.48
N LEU A 249 -4.39 -10.56 7.54
CA LEU A 249 -5.03 -10.40 6.24
C LEU A 249 -5.09 -11.74 5.48
N ILE A 250 -3.98 -12.46 5.41
CA ILE A 250 -3.91 -13.77 4.74
C ILE A 250 -4.86 -14.77 5.41
N GLU A 251 -4.88 -14.82 6.73
CA GLU A 251 -5.75 -15.72 7.48
C GLU A 251 -7.23 -15.42 7.24
N ARG A 252 -7.64 -14.14 7.30
CA ARG A 252 -9.02 -13.71 7.05
C ARG A 252 -9.45 -14.04 5.61
N MET A 253 -8.57 -13.81 4.63
CA MET A 253 -8.83 -14.18 3.23
C MET A 253 -8.94 -15.70 3.04
N SER A 254 -8.09 -16.47 3.74
CA SER A 254 -8.15 -17.94 3.70
C SER A 254 -9.47 -18.49 4.25
N ARG A 255 -10.04 -17.87 5.29
CA ARG A 255 -11.34 -18.27 5.87
C ARG A 255 -12.51 -18.11 4.91
N ILE A 256 -12.42 -17.21 3.94
CA ILE A 256 -13.44 -17.00 2.90
C ILE A 256 -13.08 -17.67 1.57
N GLY A 257 -12.09 -18.57 1.57
CA GLY A 257 -11.79 -19.44 0.43
C GLY A 257 -10.65 -19.00 -0.48
N TYR A 258 -9.83 -18.04 -0.10
CA TYR A 258 -8.69 -17.59 -0.90
C TYR A 258 -7.36 -18.15 -0.41
N ASP A 259 -6.49 -18.51 -1.35
CA ASP A 259 -5.08 -18.78 -1.10
C ASP A 259 -4.22 -17.58 -1.51
N ALA A 260 -3.25 -17.24 -0.66
CA ALA A 260 -2.22 -16.26 -0.99
C ALA A 260 -1.17 -16.91 -1.89
N ILE A 261 -1.22 -16.62 -3.19
CA ILE A 261 -0.38 -17.27 -4.21
C ILE A 261 0.96 -16.56 -4.36
N ASP A 262 0.98 -15.23 -4.19
CA ASP A 262 2.18 -14.44 -4.39
C ASP A 262 2.19 -13.21 -3.48
N GLN A 263 3.39 -12.75 -3.12
CA GLN A 263 3.59 -11.58 -2.28
C GLN A 263 4.82 -10.81 -2.76
N TRP A 264 4.75 -9.48 -2.74
CA TRP A 264 5.90 -8.62 -3.06
C TRP A 264 6.03 -7.44 -2.12
N ASN A 265 7.25 -6.95 -1.98
CA ASN A 265 7.55 -5.77 -1.19
C ASN A 265 7.75 -4.56 -2.09
N LEU A 266 7.29 -3.41 -1.63
CA LEU A 266 7.54 -2.13 -2.24
C LEU A 266 8.54 -1.36 -1.37
N PRO A 267 9.54 -0.68 -1.97
CA PRO A 267 10.54 0.09 -1.24
C PRO A 267 9.96 1.43 -0.74
N ARG A 268 8.88 1.33 0.03
CA ARG A 268 8.22 2.46 0.68
C ARG A 268 8.11 2.16 2.16
N THR A 269 8.64 3.04 2.98
CA THR A 269 8.58 2.96 4.45
C THR A 269 7.49 3.87 4.99
N LEU A 270 7.01 3.56 6.20
CA LEU A 270 6.18 4.48 6.98
C LEU A 270 6.74 4.56 8.38
N HIS A 271 6.95 5.79 8.84
CA HIS A 271 7.40 6.11 10.17
C HIS A 271 6.37 7.02 10.84
N VAL A 272 5.93 6.63 12.03
CA VAL A 272 5.12 7.48 12.90
C VAL A 272 6.07 8.12 13.92
N PRO A 273 6.28 9.45 13.89
CA PRO A 273 7.20 10.12 14.79
C PRO A 273 6.95 9.77 16.26
N LEU A 274 8.02 9.51 17.01
CA LEU A 274 8.02 9.12 18.42
C LEU A 274 7.47 7.72 18.72
N HIS A 275 7.11 6.92 17.70
CA HIS A 275 6.62 5.54 17.82
C HIS A 275 7.51 4.58 17.03
N TYR A 276 8.75 4.39 17.48
CA TYR A 276 9.80 3.63 16.76
C TYR A 276 9.50 2.14 16.60
N ASP A 277 8.73 1.56 17.51
CA ASP A 277 8.25 0.18 17.48
C ASP A 277 7.12 -0.07 16.46
N HIS A 278 6.54 1.01 15.89
CA HIS A 278 5.48 0.99 14.89
C HIS A 278 6.00 1.31 13.47
N PHE A 279 7.28 1.07 13.21
CA PHE A 279 7.88 1.30 11.90
C PHE A 279 7.45 0.25 10.88
N VAL A 280 7.00 0.71 9.70
CA VAL A 280 6.66 -0.14 8.55
C VAL A 280 7.84 -0.11 7.57
N PRO A 281 8.61 -1.21 7.45
CA PRO A 281 9.81 -1.24 6.61
C PRO A 281 9.50 -1.33 5.10
N HIS A 282 8.33 -1.86 4.73
CA HIS A 282 7.90 -2.05 3.36
C HIS A 282 6.39 -1.91 3.25
N PHE A 283 5.93 -1.29 2.17
CA PHE A 283 4.57 -1.55 1.72
C PHE A 283 4.56 -2.88 0.98
N ARG A 284 3.38 -3.50 0.88
CA ARG A 284 3.25 -4.82 0.27
C ARG A 284 2.15 -4.88 -0.77
N GLY A 285 2.32 -5.85 -1.66
CA GLY A 285 1.25 -6.39 -2.45
C GLY A 285 1.10 -7.89 -2.22
N ILE A 286 -0.12 -8.39 -2.40
CA ILE A 286 -0.47 -9.80 -2.28
C ILE A 286 -1.46 -10.14 -3.39
N TYR A 287 -1.22 -11.26 -4.06
CA TYR A 287 -2.16 -11.87 -4.97
C TYR A 287 -2.82 -13.07 -4.31
N PHE A 288 -4.14 -13.04 -4.27
CA PHE A 288 -4.99 -14.11 -3.78
C PHE A 288 -5.77 -14.73 -4.93
N ARG A 289 -5.96 -16.04 -4.88
CA ARG A 289 -6.79 -16.80 -5.80
C ARG A 289 -7.84 -17.58 -5.04
N TYR A 290 -9.09 -17.51 -5.52
CA TYR A 290 -10.19 -18.27 -4.95
C TYR A 290 -10.00 -19.77 -5.22
N ARG A 291 -10.20 -20.60 -4.20
CA ARG A 291 -10.19 -22.07 -4.31
C ARG A 291 -11.48 -22.50 -5.02
N LYS A 292 -11.35 -22.96 -6.26
CA LYS A 292 -12.45 -23.66 -6.91
C LYS A 292 -12.58 -25.00 -6.20
N GLY A 293 -13.75 -25.26 -5.60
CA GLY A 293 -14.08 -26.54 -4.98
C GLY A 293 -14.06 -27.69 -5.99
#